data_f6d485ec1cfd4ebf0e8b883d263352cc
#
_entry.id   f6d485ec1cfd4ebf0e8b883d263352cc
#
_cell.length_a   1.000
_cell.length_b   1.000
_cell.length_c   1.000
_cell.angle_alpha   90.00
_cell.angle_beta   90.00
_cell.angle_gamma   90.00
#
_symmetry.space_group_name_H-M   'P 1'
#
loop_
_entity.id
_entity.type
_entity.pdbx_description
1 polymer ?
#
loop_
_entity_poly.entity_id
_entity_poly.type
_entity_poly.pdbx_seq_one_letter_code
_entity_poly.pdbx_strand_id
1 'polypeptide(L)'
;MGDNRIAVLFVHGVGIREPDYARTAIAQLRKQFRAATGYPDADDDLVIESAYWAPAVVEREDRLGRRAVPGFASGWFSSMNKLTQKVATGSTAALVPLALSGLVRHVPGIPRMHWPTLRWAVTNFIGAVVSYQVSPHSREVYDAVHARVREALERLAEQAPDAPLFVVAHSLGSVIAADHFYDLSKGRRAAATALAGGRTLTGFYTVGSPIALWTQRDGDFAKPLQIPARTGPDPVLAAAAEWINFYDADDVLAFPLKGLSDEWDQAVDEDRSVSVGALIIGMSPVSHVAYWNDAAVIRPIANSIAWLWNARRTGAGHPAG
;
A
#
# COMPACT_ATOMS: atom_id res chain seq x y z
N MET A 1 -9.68 20.91 24.84
CA MET A 1 -9.67 20.57 23.42
C MET A 1 -9.22 19.12 23.33
N GLY A 2 -10.04 18.23 22.78
CA GLY A 2 -9.63 16.85 22.55
C GLY A 2 -8.46 16.79 21.57
N ASP A 3 -7.66 15.74 21.67
CA ASP A 3 -6.57 15.47 20.74
C ASP A 3 -7.17 15.23 19.34
N ASN A 4 -6.86 16.10 18.37
CA ASN A 4 -7.40 16.05 17.00
C ASN A 4 -6.45 15.33 16.03
N ARG A 5 -5.38 14.73 16.56
CA ARG A 5 -4.39 14.01 15.74
C ARG A 5 -5.01 12.83 15.02
N ILE A 6 -4.52 12.63 13.81
CA ILE A 6 -4.87 11.51 12.95
C ILE A 6 -3.58 10.78 12.56
N ALA A 7 -3.58 9.47 12.71
CA ALA A 7 -2.46 8.63 12.36
C ALA A 7 -2.62 8.08 10.93
N VAL A 8 -1.54 8.11 10.16
CA VAL A 8 -1.51 7.55 8.81
C VAL A 8 -0.31 6.62 8.67
N LEU A 9 -0.56 5.38 8.26
CA LEU A 9 0.47 4.38 7.99
C LEU A 9 0.56 4.11 6.48
N PHE A 10 1.76 4.24 5.91
CA PHE A 10 2.06 3.78 4.56
C PHE A 10 2.72 2.41 4.59
N VAL A 11 2.27 1.48 3.70
CA VAL A 11 2.86 0.14 3.56
C VAL A 11 3.17 -0.12 2.10
N HIS A 12 4.46 -0.29 1.77
CA HIS A 12 4.90 -0.43 0.38
C HIS A 12 4.72 -1.84 -0.19
N GLY A 13 4.75 -1.93 -1.53
CA GLY A 13 4.80 -3.17 -2.28
C GLY A 13 6.23 -3.70 -2.48
N VAL A 14 6.37 -4.64 -3.40
CA VAL A 14 7.68 -5.23 -3.76
C VAL A 14 8.59 -4.23 -4.48
N GLY A 15 9.90 -4.49 -4.48
CA GLY A 15 10.88 -3.73 -5.25
C GLY A 15 11.32 -2.42 -4.60
N ILE A 16 10.80 -2.05 -3.45
CA ILE A 16 11.23 -0.87 -2.69
C ILE A 16 12.55 -1.17 -1.96
N ARG A 17 13.53 -0.28 -2.11
CA ARG A 17 14.88 -0.44 -1.55
C ARG A 17 15.28 0.70 -0.60
N GLU A 18 14.48 1.76 -0.53
CA GLU A 18 14.78 2.95 0.27
C GLU A 18 13.70 3.15 1.35
N PRO A 19 14.08 3.46 2.59
CA PRO A 19 13.14 3.62 3.69
C PRO A 19 12.22 4.84 3.52
N ASP A 20 12.64 5.85 2.77
CA ASP A 20 11.90 7.09 2.53
C ASP A 20 11.01 7.04 1.28
N TYR A 21 10.62 5.84 0.84
CA TYR A 21 9.82 5.59 -0.35
C TYR A 21 8.51 6.41 -0.42
N ALA A 22 7.91 6.69 0.73
CA ALA A 22 6.63 7.40 0.83
C ALA A 22 6.77 8.94 0.86
N ARG A 23 7.99 9.49 0.85
CA ARG A 23 8.25 10.93 1.04
C ARG A 23 7.37 11.82 0.16
N THR A 24 7.30 11.52 -1.14
CA THR A 24 6.53 12.33 -2.08
C THR A 24 5.02 12.17 -1.86
N ALA A 25 4.55 10.94 -1.63
CA ALA A 25 3.15 10.66 -1.31
C ALA A 25 2.72 11.38 -0.02
N ILE A 26 3.55 11.36 1.01
CA ILE A 26 3.34 12.06 2.29
C ILE A 26 3.25 13.57 2.05
N ALA A 27 4.17 14.14 1.28
CA ALA A 27 4.14 15.57 0.98
C ALA A 27 2.87 15.98 0.21
N GLN A 28 2.44 15.16 -0.75
CA GLN A 28 1.19 15.38 -1.48
C GLN A 28 -0.04 15.20 -0.57
N LEU A 29 -0.06 14.19 0.29
CA LEU A 29 -1.15 13.98 1.25
C LEU A 29 -1.31 15.20 2.15
N ARG A 30 -0.23 15.68 2.75
CA ARG A 30 -0.25 16.90 3.58
C ARG A 30 -0.77 18.12 2.81
N LYS A 31 -0.29 18.32 1.59
CA LYS A 31 -0.75 19.41 0.71
C LYS A 31 -2.25 19.33 0.41
N GLN A 32 -2.74 18.14 0.03
CA GLN A 32 -4.16 17.94 -0.29
C GLN A 32 -5.03 18.05 0.98
N PHE A 33 -4.55 17.56 2.11
CA PHE A 33 -5.23 17.66 3.38
C PHE A 33 -5.42 19.12 3.83
N ARG A 34 -4.37 19.96 3.78
CA ARG A 34 -4.50 21.41 4.03
C ARG A 34 -5.53 22.06 3.11
N ALA A 35 -5.48 21.72 1.82
CA ALA A 35 -6.44 22.26 0.86
C ALA A 35 -7.89 21.82 1.17
N ALA A 36 -8.09 20.58 1.59
CA ALA A 36 -9.40 20.02 1.91
C ALA A 36 -9.97 20.53 3.24
N THR A 37 -9.12 20.75 4.24
CA THR A 37 -9.55 21.29 5.54
C THR A 37 -9.80 22.80 5.49
N GLY A 38 -9.09 23.52 4.62
CA GLY A 38 -9.08 24.99 4.56
C GLY A 38 -8.24 25.65 5.67
N TYR A 39 -7.47 24.87 6.45
CA TYR A 39 -6.60 25.38 7.51
C TYR A 39 -5.13 25.16 7.15
N PRO A 40 -4.28 26.23 7.17
CA PRO A 40 -2.90 26.17 6.69
C PRO A 40 -2.01 25.21 7.52
N ASP A 41 -2.29 25.09 8.82
CA ASP A 41 -1.49 24.30 9.77
C ASP A 41 -2.18 22.97 10.16
N ALA A 42 -3.24 22.57 9.46
CA ALA A 42 -4.00 21.36 9.80
C ALA A 42 -3.15 20.09 9.73
N ASP A 43 -2.15 20.06 8.86
CA ASP A 43 -1.29 18.90 8.68
C ASP A 43 -0.27 18.68 9.82
N ASP A 44 -0.16 19.59 10.78
CA ASP A 44 0.56 19.37 12.04
C ASP A 44 -0.14 18.31 12.91
N ASP A 45 -1.46 18.14 12.73
CA ASP A 45 -2.23 17.09 13.37
C ASP A 45 -2.08 15.71 12.68
N LEU A 46 -1.42 15.63 11.53
CA LEU A 46 -1.14 14.36 10.87
C LEU A 46 0.16 13.72 11.40
N VAL A 47 0.03 12.63 12.11
CA VAL A 47 1.14 11.76 12.49
C VAL A 47 1.30 10.67 11.43
N ILE A 48 2.40 10.68 10.70
CA ILE A 48 2.57 9.81 9.53
C ILE A 48 3.83 8.97 9.66
N GLU A 49 3.68 7.67 9.50
CA GLU A 49 4.78 6.71 9.47
C GLU A 49 4.73 5.83 8.23
N SER A 50 5.87 5.25 7.89
CA SER A 50 5.97 4.26 6.81
C SER A 50 6.58 2.96 7.32
N ALA A 51 5.96 1.84 7.00
CA ALA A 51 6.48 0.51 7.29
C ALA A 51 7.44 0.09 6.18
N TYR A 52 8.75 0.05 6.47
CA TYR A 52 9.76 -0.41 5.54
C TYR A 52 10.13 -1.87 5.82
N TRP A 53 9.44 -2.79 5.12
CA TRP A 53 9.59 -4.23 5.33
C TRP A 53 10.57 -4.90 4.34
N ALA A 54 11.03 -4.20 3.30
CA ALA A 54 11.93 -4.75 2.28
C ALA A 54 13.16 -5.49 2.83
N PRO A 55 13.84 -5.04 3.90
CA PRO A 55 15.02 -5.76 4.43
C PRO A 55 14.74 -7.23 4.80
N ALA A 56 13.50 -7.55 5.17
CA ALA A 56 13.12 -8.92 5.54
C ALA A 56 13.14 -9.92 4.35
N VAL A 57 13.07 -9.43 3.11
CA VAL A 57 12.97 -10.26 1.90
C VAL A 57 14.06 -10.03 0.87
N VAL A 58 14.73 -8.86 0.89
CA VAL A 58 15.68 -8.40 -0.13
C VAL A 58 16.76 -9.44 -0.46
N GLU A 59 17.37 -10.08 0.53
CA GLU A 59 18.39 -11.10 0.27
C GLU A 59 17.86 -12.30 -0.54
N ARG A 60 16.60 -12.67 -0.31
CA ARG A 60 15.97 -13.78 -1.05
C ARG A 60 15.60 -13.37 -2.46
N GLU A 61 15.07 -12.15 -2.64
CA GLU A 61 14.78 -11.57 -3.96
C GLU A 61 16.05 -11.44 -4.80
N ASP A 62 17.13 -10.92 -4.25
CA ASP A 62 18.42 -10.77 -4.94
C ASP A 62 19.03 -12.12 -5.30
N ARG A 63 18.88 -13.14 -4.43
CA ARG A 63 19.35 -14.49 -4.69
C ARG A 63 18.60 -15.14 -5.85
N LEU A 64 17.27 -14.96 -5.89
CA LEU A 64 16.43 -15.42 -6.99
C LEU A 64 16.78 -14.71 -8.30
N GLY A 65 16.90 -13.37 -8.26
CA GLY A 65 17.29 -12.57 -9.42
C GLY A 65 18.65 -13.00 -10.00
N ARG A 66 19.64 -13.24 -9.16
CA ARG A 66 20.97 -13.73 -9.61
C ARG A 66 20.93 -15.12 -10.24
N ARG A 67 20.04 -16.00 -9.79
CA ARG A 67 19.90 -17.37 -10.31
C ARG A 67 19.04 -17.45 -11.55
N ALA A 68 17.98 -16.64 -11.61
CA ALA A 68 17.00 -16.68 -12.70
C ALA A 68 17.47 -15.97 -13.97
N VAL A 69 18.56 -15.20 -13.89
CA VAL A 69 18.98 -14.31 -14.99
C VAL A 69 20.47 -14.53 -15.28
N PRO A 70 20.86 -14.81 -16.55
CA PRO A 70 22.26 -14.89 -16.96
C PRO A 70 22.99 -13.58 -16.63
N GLY A 71 24.29 -13.65 -16.33
CA GLY A 71 25.12 -12.55 -15.83
C GLY A 71 25.03 -11.22 -16.60
N PHE A 72 24.78 -11.28 -17.92
CA PHE A 72 24.52 -10.11 -18.76
C PHE A 72 23.24 -9.35 -18.35
N ALA A 73 22.21 -10.04 -17.94
CA ALA A 73 20.93 -9.42 -17.58
C ALA A 73 20.88 -8.92 -16.14
N SER A 74 21.85 -9.26 -15.30
CA SER A 74 21.93 -8.79 -13.88
C SER A 74 22.06 -7.26 -13.79
N GLY A 75 22.84 -6.65 -14.68
CA GLY A 75 22.98 -5.20 -14.80
C GLY A 75 21.67 -4.52 -15.23
N TRP A 76 20.95 -5.13 -16.14
CA TRP A 76 19.65 -4.65 -16.59
C TRP A 76 18.59 -4.72 -15.45
N PHE A 77 18.54 -5.84 -14.71
CA PHE A 77 17.65 -5.98 -13.55
C PHE A 77 17.96 -4.94 -12.47
N SER A 78 19.24 -4.70 -12.17
CA SER A 78 19.66 -3.64 -11.25
C SER A 78 19.22 -2.26 -11.71
N SER A 79 19.31 -1.99 -13.01
CA SER A 79 18.86 -0.72 -13.62
C SER A 79 17.33 -0.57 -13.52
N MET A 80 16.58 -1.63 -13.76
CA MET A 80 15.12 -1.65 -13.60
C MET A 80 14.71 -1.36 -12.16
N ASN A 81 15.36 -1.99 -11.18
CA ASN A 81 15.11 -1.72 -9.77
C ASN A 81 15.37 -0.24 -9.42
N LYS A 82 16.46 0.36 -9.92
CA LYS A 82 16.75 1.78 -9.71
C LYS A 82 15.72 2.71 -10.35
N LEU A 83 15.25 2.38 -11.56
CA LEU A 83 14.20 3.15 -12.25
C LEU A 83 12.86 3.07 -11.51
N THR A 84 12.48 1.88 -11.09
CA THR A 84 11.26 1.66 -10.29
C THR A 84 11.31 2.46 -8.99
N GLN A 85 12.46 2.42 -8.31
CA GLN A 85 12.67 3.22 -7.09
C GLN A 85 12.50 4.72 -7.34
N LYS A 86 13.07 5.25 -8.43
CA LYS A 86 12.92 6.66 -8.80
C LYS A 86 11.44 7.03 -9.07
N VAL A 87 10.68 6.15 -9.71
CA VAL A 87 9.24 6.37 -9.91
C VAL A 87 8.50 6.37 -8.57
N ALA A 88 8.76 5.39 -7.72
CA ALA A 88 8.16 5.31 -6.38
C ALA A 88 8.47 6.54 -5.52
N THR A 89 9.66 7.14 -5.69
CA THR A 89 10.04 8.40 -5.01
C THR A 89 9.58 9.68 -5.74
N GLY A 90 8.76 9.55 -6.80
CA GLY A 90 8.09 10.68 -7.47
C GLY A 90 8.78 11.21 -8.73
N SER A 91 9.77 10.52 -9.29
CA SER A 91 10.42 10.93 -10.52
C SER A 91 9.63 10.49 -11.75
N THR A 92 8.80 11.37 -12.31
CA THR A 92 8.10 11.12 -13.58
C THR A 92 9.05 10.93 -14.76
N ALA A 93 10.22 11.55 -14.74
CA ALA A 93 11.25 11.36 -15.78
C ALA A 93 11.78 9.92 -15.86
N ALA A 94 11.68 9.14 -14.77
CA ALA A 94 12.08 7.74 -14.76
C ALA A 94 11.06 6.81 -15.43
N LEU A 95 9.83 7.27 -15.65
CA LEU A 95 8.78 6.50 -16.33
C LEU A 95 9.13 6.21 -17.79
N VAL A 96 9.70 7.19 -18.51
CA VAL A 96 10.04 7.05 -19.93
C VAL A 96 11.08 5.93 -20.15
N PRO A 97 12.27 5.93 -19.53
CA PRO A 97 13.22 4.83 -19.74
C PRO A 97 12.70 3.49 -19.23
N LEU A 98 11.83 3.49 -18.21
CA LEU A 98 11.20 2.27 -17.71
C LEU A 98 10.23 1.69 -18.75
N ALA A 99 9.38 2.51 -19.37
CA ALA A 99 8.48 2.09 -20.44
C ALA A 99 9.24 1.63 -21.70
N LEU A 100 10.31 2.35 -22.06
CA LEU A 100 11.14 2.02 -23.23
C LEU A 100 12.03 0.79 -23.02
N SER A 101 12.21 0.33 -21.80
CA SER A 101 13.03 -0.85 -21.47
C SER A 101 12.58 -2.12 -22.22
N GLY A 102 11.29 -2.21 -22.55
CA GLY A 102 10.74 -3.29 -23.37
C GLY A 102 11.26 -3.34 -24.82
N LEU A 103 11.80 -2.24 -25.34
CA LEU A 103 12.35 -2.16 -26.70
C LEU A 103 13.76 -2.77 -26.81
N VAL A 104 14.42 -3.08 -25.71
CA VAL A 104 15.78 -3.68 -25.68
C VAL A 104 15.87 -4.97 -26.52
N ARG A 105 14.76 -5.69 -26.67
CA ARG A 105 14.67 -6.90 -27.53
C ARG A 105 15.02 -6.67 -29.01
N HIS A 106 14.94 -5.41 -29.47
CA HIS A 106 15.17 -5.06 -30.88
C HIS A 106 16.59 -4.59 -31.16
N VAL A 107 17.45 -4.52 -30.12
CA VAL A 107 18.84 -4.06 -30.28
C VAL A 107 19.71 -5.21 -30.80
N PRO A 108 20.36 -5.06 -31.98
CA PRO A 108 21.27 -6.08 -32.52
C PRO A 108 22.44 -6.35 -31.57
N GLY A 109 22.82 -7.63 -31.41
CA GLY A 109 23.95 -8.03 -30.54
C GLY A 109 23.58 -8.27 -29.09
N ILE A 110 22.36 -7.95 -28.65
CA ILE A 110 21.87 -8.33 -27.32
C ILE A 110 21.21 -9.72 -27.40
N PRO A 111 21.53 -10.67 -26.51
CA PRO A 111 20.83 -11.96 -26.45
C PRO A 111 19.32 -11.73 -26.37
N ARG A 112 18.58 -12.45 -27.24
CA ARG A 112 17.11 -12.31 -27.34
C ARG A 112 16.44 -12.70 -26.02
N MET A 113 16.18 -11.74 -25.18
CA MET A 113 15.35 -11.91 -23.98
C MET A 113 13.92 -11.51 -24.34
N HIS A 114 13.03 -12.50 -24.45
CA HIS A 114 11.62 -12.23 -24.72
C HIS A 114 11.00 -11.60 -23.46
N TRP A 115 10.31 -10.45 -23.62
CA TRP A 115 9.56 -9.78 -22.55
C TRP A 115 10.40 -9.46 -21.30
N PRO A 116 11.52 -8.73 -21.41
CA PRO A 116 12.43 -8.52 -20.29
C PRO A 116 11.77 -7.80 -19.11
N THR A 117 10.94 -6.78 -19.36
CA THR A 117 10.23 -6.03 -18.34
C THR A 117 9.19 -6.88 -17.62
N LEU A 118 8.42 -7.68 -18.37
CA LEU A 118 7.45 -8.60 -17.78
C LEU A 118 8.14 -9.68 -16.96
N ARG A 119 9.24 -10.26 -17.46
CA ARG A 119 10.02 -11.24 -16.68
C ARG A 119 10.56 -10.64 -15.40
N TRP A 120 11.07 -9.42 -15.44
CA TRP A 120 11.52 -8.70 -14.26
C TRP A 120 10.38 -8.50 -13.25
N ALA A 121 9.22 -7.98 -13.71
CA ALA A 121 8.06 -7.76 -12.86
C ALA A 121 7.57 -9.05 -12.21
N VAL A 122 7.40 -10.10 -13.02
CA VAL A 122 6.97 -11.44 -12.54
C VAL A 122 7.99 -12.02 -11.58
N THR A 123 9.28 -11.95 -11.85
CA THR A 123 10.32 -12.50 -10.98
C THR A 123 10.34 -11.81 -9.62
N ASN A 124 10.26 -10.48 -9.60
CA ASN A 124 10.23 -9.72 -8.33
C ASN A 124 8.93 -9.99 -7.56
N PHE A 125 7.78 -9.91 -8.25
CA PHE A 125 6.49 -10.14 -7.62
C PHE A 125 6.36 -11.56 -7.08
N ILE A 126 6.61 -12.59 -7.90
CA ILE A 126 6.50 -13.99 -7.47
C ILE A 126 7.55 -14.30 -6.40
N GLY A 127 8.78 -13.76 -6.53
CA GLY A 127 9.82 -13.94 -5.54
C GLY A 127 9.41 -13.44 -4.15
N ALA A 128 8.83 -12.23 -4.09
CA ALA A 128 8.32 -11.66 -2.86
C ALA A 128 7.10 -12.43 -2.32
N VAL A 129 6.15 -12.78 -3.20
CA VAL A 129 4.97 -13.58 -2.87
C VAL A 129 5.36 -14.92 -2.24
N VAL A 130 6.24 -15.69 -2.92
CA VAL A 130 6.69 -17.00 -2.43
C VAL A 130 7.46 -16.85 -1.12
N SER A 131 8.25 -15.77 -0.97
CA SER A 131 8.98 -15.51 0.27
C SER A 131 8.06 -15.13 1.43
N TYR A 132 6.97 -14.42 1.14
CA TYR A 132 5.99 -13.98 2.13
C TYR A 132 4.98 -15.07 2.51
N GLN A 133 4.72 -16.05 1.63
CA GLN A 133 3.75 -17.11 1.91
C GLN A 133 4.08 -17.85 3.21
N VAL A 134 3.06 -18.02 4.06
CA VAL A 134 3.17 -18.78 5.29
C VAL A 134 3.29 -20.27 4.94
N SER A 135 4.49 -20.79 5.11
CA SER A 135 4.76 -22.23 5.10
C SER A 135 5.59 -22.54 6.34
N PRO A 136 5.72 -23.80 6.75
CA PRO A 136 6.59 -24.18 7.87
C PRO A 136 8.01 -23.64 7.74
N HIS A 137 8.47 -23.38 6.50
CA HIS A 137 9.84 -22.92 6.22
C HIS A 137 9.93 -21.39 5.95
N SER A 138 8.80 -20.67 5.87
CA SER A 138 8.76 -19.22 5.58
C SER A 138 8.16 -18.36 6.70
N ARG A 139 7.77 -18.98 7.83
CA ARG A 139 7.19 -18.26 8.97
C ARG A 139 8.11 -17.15 9.50
N GLU A 140 9.42 -17.39 9.49
CA GLU A 140 10.42 -16.41 9.89
C GLU A 140 10.33 -15.11 9.07
N VAL A 141 10.17 -15.22 7.75
CA VAL A 141 10.01 -14.03 6.87
C VAL A 141 8.69 -13.34 7.12
N TYR A 142 7.60 -14.09 7.24
CA TYR A 142 6.30 -13.55 7.60
C TYR A 142 6.37 -12.75 8.90
N ASP A 143 6.94 -13.33 9.95
CA ASP A 143 7.07 -12.68 11.26
C ASP A 143 8.01 -11.46 11.20
N ALA A 144 9.10 -11.51 10.43
CA ALA A 144 10.01 -10.38 10.24
C ALA A 144 9.35 -9.22 9.48
N VAL A 145 8.55 -9.49 8.44
CA VAL A 145 7.76 -8.49 7.71
C VAL A 145 6.75 -7.82 8.63
N HIS A 146 5.98 -8.63 9.37
CA HIS A 146 4.98 -8.11 10.31
C HIS A 146 5.59 -7.37 11.49
N ALA A 147 6.82 -7.70 11.89
CA ALA A 147 7.55 -6.92 12.89
C ALA A 147 7.80 -5.48 12.42
N ARG A 148 8.11 -5.26 11.14
CA ARG A 148 8.29 -3.91 10.58
C ARG A 148 7.00 -3.10 10.55
N VAL A 149 5.87 -3.74 10.25
CA VAL A 149 4.55 -3.08 10.34
C VAL A 149 4.24 -2.70 11.79
N ARG A 150 4.46 -3.63 12.72
CA ARG A 150 4.27 -3.37 14.15
C ARG A 150 5.12 -2.21 14.65
N GLU A 151 6.43 -2.20 14.33
CA GLU A 151 7.35 -1.11 14.71
C GLU A 151 6.85 0.26 14.21
N ALA A 152 6.31 0.34 13.01
CA ALA A 152 5.74 1.58 12.47
C ALA A 152 4.47 1.99 13.22
N LEU A 153 3.59 1.04 13.55
CA LEU A 153 2.40 1.29 14.38
C LEU A 153 2.76 1.73 15.81
N GLU A 154 3.80 1.16 16.40
CA GLU A 154 4.31 1.54 17.72
C GLU A 154 4.82 2.99 17.71
N ARG A 155 5.59 3.40 16.67
CA ARG A 155 6.02 4.81 16.53
C ARG A 155 4.86 5.79 16.35
N LEU A 156 3.80 5.41 15.63
CA LEU A 156 2.57 6.20 15.57
C LEU A 156 1.92 6.30 16.95
N ALA A 157 1.84 5.19 17.65
CA ALA A 157 1.22 5.11 18.97
C ALA A 157 1.98 5.87 20.05
N GLU A 158 3.31 5.98 19.97
CA GLU A 158 4.12 6.83 20.85
C GLU A 158 3.71 8.30 20.74
N GLN A 159 3.31 8.74 19.56
CA GLN A 159 2.91 10.11 19.31
C GLN A 159 1.41 10.33 19.55
N ALA A 160 0.57 9.36 19.18
CA ALA A 160 -0.89 9.49 19.19
C ALA A 160 -1.58 8.12 19.45
N PRO A 161 -1.57 7.63 20.71
CA PRO A 161 -1.93 6.23 21.05
C PRO A 161 -3.39 5.85 20.73
N ASP A 162 -4.30 6.84 20.71
CA ASP A 162 -5.73 6.64 20.48
C ASP A 162 -6.24 7.36 19.23
N ALA A 163 -5.33 7.86 18.39
CA ALA A 163 -5.73 8.55 17.16
C ALA A 163 -6.42 7.60 16.18
N PRO A 164 -7.41 8.07 15.42
CA PRO A 164 -7.95 7.35 14.28
C PRO A 164 -6.83 6.98 13.31
N LEU A 165 -6.79 5.73 12.91
CA LEU A 165 -5.75 5.19 12.03
C LEU A 165 -6.26 5.06 10.60
N PHE A 166 -5.53 5.61 9.66
CA PHE A 166 -5.70 5.43 8.23
C PHE A 166 -4.49 4.68 7.66
N VAL A 167 -4.74 3.67 6.85
CA VAL A 167 -3.68 2.84 6.25
C VAL A 167 -3.74 2.94 4.75
N VAL A 168 -2.63 3.31 4.12
CA VAL A 168 -2.45 3.37 2.67
C VAL A 168 -1.45 2.28 2.28
N ALA A 169 -1.93 1.24 1.64
CA ALA A 169 -1.15 0.05 1.37
C ALA A 169 -1.14 -0.31 -0.11
N HIS A 170 0.06 -0.42 -0.69
CA HIS A 170 0.27 -0.64 -2.11
C HIS A 170 0.73 -2.06 -2.42
N SER A 171 0.17 -2.65 -3.49
CA SER A 171 0.62 -3.92 -4.03
C SER A 171 0.64 -5.04 -2.96
N LEU A 172 1.72 -5.81 -2.85
CA LEU A 172 1.89 -6.82 -1.78
C LEU A 172 1.77 -6.21 -0.38
N GLY A 173 2.08 -4.93 -0.20
CA GLY A 173 1.87 -4.23 1.06
C GLY A 173 0.41 -4.20 1.52
N SER A 174 -0.56 -4.24 0.60
CA SER A 174 -1.98 -4.33 0.93
C SER A 174 -2.35 -5.68 1.53
N VAL A 175 -1.74 -6.76 1.03
CA VAL A 175 -1.88 -8.11 1.59
C VAL A 175 -1.25 -8.17 2.98
N ILE A 176 -0.01 -7.64 3.12
CA ILE A 176 0.72 -7.59 4.39
C ILE A 176 -0.09 -6.82 5.44
N ALA A 177 -0.63 -5.67 5.09
CA ALA A 177 -1.45 -4.87 5.99
C ALA A 177 -2.75 -5.60 6.37
N ALA A 178 -3.47 -6.17 5.40
CA ALA A 178 -4.69 -6.93 5.64
C ALA A 178 -4.44 -8.12 6.57
N ASP A 179 -3.41 -8.93 6.31
CA ASP A 179 -3.02 -10.07 7.14
C ASP A 179 -2.63 -9.60 8.57
N HIS A 180 -1.91 -8.46 8.68
CA HIS A 180 -1.49 -7.92 9.98
C HIS A 180 -2.68 -7.52 10.85
N PHE A 181 -3.60 -6.73 10.32
CA PHE A 181 -4.78 -6.27 11.05
C PHE A 181 -5.78 -7.42 11.30
N TYR A 182 -5.85 -8.38 10.38
CA TYR A 182 -6.64 -9.59 10.60
C TYR A 182 -6.09 -10.40 11.80
N ASP A 183 -4.77 -10.62 11.87
CA ASP A 183 -4.13 -11.30 12.99
C ASP A 183 -4.34 -10.56 14.32
N LEU A 184 -4.29 -9.22 14.31
CA LEU A 184 -4.63 -8.40 15.48
C LEU A 184 -6.09 -8.60 15.90
N SER A 185 -7.03 -8.60 14.97
CA SER A 185 -8.47 -8.78 15.24
C SER A 185 -8.79 -10.15 15.84
N LYS A 186 -7.97 -11.16 15.55
CA LYS A 186 -8.09 -12.52 16.09
C LYS A 186 -7.29 -12.75 17.38
N GLY A 187 -6.66 -11.71 17.92
CA GLY A 187 -5.84 -11.82 19.13
C GLY A 187 -4.55 -12.66 18.95
N ARG A 188 -4.12 -12.88 17.70
CA ARG A 188 -2.89 -13.63 17.39
C ARG A 188 -1.63 -12.81 17.66
N ARG A 189 -1.77 -11.50 17.81
CA ARG A 189 -0.69 -10.55 18.10
C ARG A 189 -1.12 -9.65 19.27
N ALA A 190 -0.21 -9.42 20.21
CA ALA A 190 -0.42 -8.49 21.29
C ALA A 190 0.03 -7.07 20.90
N ALA A 191 -0.65 -6.06 21.45
CA ALA A 191 -0.29 -4.66 21.29
C ALA A 191 -0.62 -3.85 22.54
N ALA A 192 0.23 -2.88 22.86
CA ALA A 192 0.13 -2.10 24.11
C ALA A 192 -0.95 -1.02 24.06
N THR A 193 -1.24 -0.45 22.90
CA THR A 193 -2.17 0.67 22.72
C THR A 193 -3.35 0.31 21.81
N ALA A 194 -4.36 1.18 21.76
CA ALA A 194 -5.49 1.00 20.86
C ALA A 194 -5.05 1.07 19.40
N LEU A 195 -4.21 2.06 19.06
CA LEU A 195 -3.69 2.26 17.72
C LEU A 195 -2.79 1.09 17.28
N ALA A 196 -1.77 0.74 18.06
CA ALA A 196 -0.87 -0.36 17.73
C ALA A 196 -1.60 -1.71 17.62
N GLY A 197 -2.71 -1.88 18.35
CA GLY A 197 -3.62 -3.02 18.26
C GLY A 197 -4.63 -2.96 17.12
N GLY A 198 -4.57 -1.94 16.27
CA GLY A 198 -5.48 -1.76 15.16
C GLY A 198 -6.92 -1.42 15.53
N ARG A 199 -7.22 -1.20 16.82
CA ARG A 199 -8.59 -0.92 17.27
C ARG A 199 -9.12 0.44 16.82
N THR A 200 -8.21 1.36 16.46
CA THR A 200 -8.55 2.68 15.92
C THR A 200 -8.53 2.74 14.38
N LEU A 201 -8.38 1.59 13.71
CA LEU A 201 -8.41 1.54 12.24
C LEU A 201 -9.76 2.05 11.74
N THR A 202 -9.71 3.16 11.01
CA THR A 202 -10.85 3.89 10.47
C THR A 202 -10.85 3.85 8.94
N GLY A 203 -9.73 4.12 8.29
CA GLY A 203 -9.62 4.06 6.83
C GLY A 203 -8.62 3.00 6.36
N PHE A 204 -9.01 2.19 5.39
CA PHE A 204 -8.12 1.24 4.74
C PHE A 204 -8.15 1.44 3.23
N TYR A 205 -7.03 1.87 2.67
CA TYR A 205 -6.87 2.17 1.26
C TYR A 205 -5.90 1.19 0.64
N THR A 206 -6.43 0.28 -0.17
CA THR A 206 -5.65 -0.65 -0.97
C THR A 206 -5.44 -0.09 -2.37
N VAL A 207 -4.19 -0.10 -2.82
CA VAL A 207 -3.78 0.62 -4.04
C VAL A 207 -2.99 -0.34 -4.92
N GLY A 208 -3.44 -0.59 -6.14
CA GLY A 208 -2.81 -1.57 -7.01
C GLY A 208 -2.75 -2.97 -6.37
N SER A 209 -3.83 -3.39 -5.74
CA SER A 209 -3.84 -4.52 -4.80
C SER A 209 -4.05 -5.87 -5.47
N PRO A 210 -3.19 -6.88 -5.18
CA PRO A 210 -3.40 -8.25 -5.61
C PRO A 210 -4.24 -9.08 -4.62
N ILE A 211 -4.90 -8.48 -3.63
CA ILE A 211 -5.65 -9.21 -2.58
C ILE A 211 -6.60 -10.26 -3.17
N ALA A 212 -7.27 -9.95 -4.29
CA ALA A 212 -8.16 -10.91 -4.95
C ALA A 212 -7.48 -12.25 -5.27
N LEU A 213 -6.18 -12.24 -5.61
CA LEU A 213 -5.41 -13.47 -5.84
C LEU A 213 -5.17 -14.24 -4.52
N TRP A 214 -5.09 -13.53 -3.40
CA TRP A 214 -4.91 -14.11 -2.08
C TRP A 214 -6.15 -14.79 -1.52
N THR A 215 -7.35 -14.45 -2.02
CA THR A 215 -8.59 -15.15 -1.66
C THR A 215 -8.60 -16.60 -2.14
N GLN A 216 -7.68 -16.99 -3.04
CA GLN A 216 -7.48 -18.38 -3.46
C GLN A 216 -6.74 -19.23 -2.39
N ARG A 217 -6.23 -18.60 -1.34
CA ARG A 217 -5.65 -19.33 -0.21
C ARG A 217 -6.78 -19.93 0.66
N ASP A 218 -6.48 -21.05 1.33
CA ASP A 218 -7.44 -21.68 2.21
C ASP A 218 -7.63 -20.95 3.55
N GLY A 219 -8.80 -21.14 4.14
CA GLY A 219 -9.10 -20.71 5.50
C GLY A 219 -9.28 -19.18 5.64
N ASP A 220 -8.70 -18.65 6.71
CA ASP A 220 -8.88 -17.25 7.11
C ASP A 220 -8.30 -16.23 6.13
N PHE A 221 -7.35 -16.63 5.30
CA PHE A 221 -6.74 -15.75 4.31
C PHE A 221 -7.68 -15.36 3.16
N ALA A 222 -8.76 -16.12 2.98
CA ALA A 222 -9.80 -15.81 2.00
C ALA A 222 -10.81 -14.76 2.49
N LYS A 223 -10.78 -14.42 3.79
CA LYS A 223 -11.76 -13.52 4.42
C LYS A 223 -11.29 -12.07 4.42
N PRO A 224 -12.20 -11.11 4.22
CA PRO A 224 -11.87 -9.70 4.30
C PRO A 224 -11.60 -9.26 5.75
N LEU A 225 -10.73 -8.26 5.89
CA LEU A 225 -10.58 -7.50 7.12
C LEU A 225 -11.88 -6.74 7.42
N GLN A 226 -12.26 -6.70 8.68
CA GLN A 226 -13.33 -5.81 9.15
C GLN A 226 -12.72 -4.53 9.74
N ILE A 227 -13.25 -3.36 9.36
CA ILE A 227 -12.79 -2.08 9.88
C ILE A 227 -13.38 -1.89 11.29
N PRO A 228 -12.56 -1.88 12.37
CA PRO A 228 -13.08 -1.82 13.75
C PRO A 228 -13.91 -0.58 14.05
N ALA A 229 -13.59 0.57 13.46
CA ALA A 229 -14.31 1.81 13.69
C ALA A 229 -15.79 1.72 13.28
N ARG A 230 -16.17 0.86 12.31
CA ARG A 230 -17.58 0.69 11.88
C ARG A 230 -18.52 0.27 13.01
N THR A 231 -18.00 -0.52 13.93
CA THR A 231 -18.79 -1.06 15.06
C THR A 231 -18.37 -0.48 16.40
N GLY A 232 -17.48 0.51 16.36
CA GLY A 232 -17.00 1.22 17.56
C GLY A 232 -18.07 2.13 18.17
N PRO A 233 -17.85 2.58 19.41
CA PRO A 233 -18.82 3.41 20.13
C PRO A 233 -18.85 4.88 19.66
N ASP A 234 -17.85 5.32 18.91
CA ASP A 234 -17.76 6.70 18.41
C ASP A 234 -18.49 6.81 17.05
N PRO A 235 -19.64 7.51 16.99
CA PRO A 235 -20.43 7.60 15.75
C PRO A 235 -19.71 8.39 14.66
N VAL A 236 -18.80 9.31 15.01
CA VAL A 236 -18.03 10.08 14.01
C VAL A 236 -16.98 9.19 13.35
N LEU A 237 -16.31 8.34 14.13
CA LEU A 237 -15.38 7.36 13.59
C LEU A 237 -16.11 6.28 12.77
N ALA A 238 -17.30 5.86 13.22
CA ALA A 238 -18.10 4.89 12.48
C ALA A 238 -18.55 5.44 11.12
N ALA A 239 -18.92 6.73 11.06
CA ALA A 239 -19.29 7.41 9.81
C ALA A 239 -18.09 7.66 8.87
N ALA A 240 -16.88 7.76 9.43
CA ALA A 240 -15.63 7.91 8.67
C ALA A 240 -15.02 6.57 8.24
N ALA A 241 -15.56 5.45 8.73
CA ALA A 241 -14.95 4.14 8.54
C ALA A 241 -15.17 3.64 7.11
N GLU A 242 -14.08 3.47 6.36
CA GLU A 242 -14.16 3.06 4.96
C GLU A 242 -13.00 2.16 4.52
N TRP A 243 -13.26 1.31 3.55
CA TRP A 243 -12.27 0.60 2.75
C TRP A 243 -12.48 0.92 1.27
N ILE A 244 -11.55 1.67 0.68
CA ILE A 244 -11.55 1.97 -0.75
C ILE A 244 -10.38 1.22 -1.41
N ASN A 245 -10.69 0.47 -2.45
CA ASN A 245 -9.72 -0.24 -3.27
C ASN A 245 -9.50 0.52 -4.58
N PHE A 246 -8.31 1.09 -4.77
CA PHE A 246 -7.93 1.78 -6.00
C PHE A 246 -7.24 0.81 -6.95
N TYR A 247 -7.77 0.67 -8.16
CA TYR A 247 -7.20 -0.19 -9.18
C TYR A 247 -7.23 0.47 -10.55
N ASP A 248 -6.21 0.19 -11.36
CA ASP A 248 -6.18 0.54 -12.79
C ASP A 248 -6.51 -0.73 -13.57
N ALA A 249 -7.44 -0.64 -14.51
CA ALA A 249 -7.86 -1.79 -15.32
C ALA A 249 -6.73 -2.35 -16.20
N ASP A 250 -5.71 -1.55 -16.49
CA ASP A 250 -4.52 -1.94 -17.24
C ASP A 250 -3.41 -2.53 -16.35
N ASP A 251 -3.55 -2.48 -15.03
CA ASP A 251 -2.62 -3.07 -14.08
C ASP A 251 -2.94 -4.57 -13.87
N VAL A 252 -2.09 -5.43 -14.42
CA VAL A 252 -2.27 -6.89 -14.38
C VAL A 252 -2.20 -7.53 -12.98
N LEU A 253 -1.83 -6.75 -11.96
CA LEU A 253 -1.75 -7.20 -10.56
C LEU A 253 -2.87 -6.61 -9.69
N ALA A 254 -3.60 -5.62 -10.19
CA ALA A 254 -4.66 -4.95 -9.45
C ALA A 254 -6.04 -5.47 -9.86
N PHE A 255 -6.85 -5.81 -8.88
CA PHE A 255 -8.18 -6.36 -9.12
C PHE A 255 -9.24 -5.67 -8.28
N PRO A 256 -10.48 -5.55 -8.77
CA PRO A 256 -11.61 -5.22 -7.91
C PRO A 256 -11.79 -6.30 -6.85
N LEU A 257 -12.27 -5.91 -5.69
CA LEU A 257 -12.51 -6.78 -4.54
C LEU A 257 -14.00 -7.08 -4.33
N LYS A 258 -14.87 -6.16 -4.72
CA LYS A 258 -16.31 -6.38 -4.74
C LYS A 258 -16.67 -7.41 -5.81
N GLY A 259 -17.67 -8.25 -5.51
CA GLY A 259 -18.04 -9.37 -6.38
C GLY A 259 -17.24 -10.67 -6.11
N LEU A 260 -16.27 -10.67 -5.21
CA LEU A 260 -15.57 -11.91 -4.80
C LEU A 260 -16.46 -12.79 -3.92
N SER A 261 -17.22 -12.20 -3.01
CA SER A 261 -18.29 -12.83 -2.22
C SER A 261 -19.10 -11.77 -1.48
N ASP A 262 -20.24 -12.17 -0.88
CA ASP A 262 -21.07 -11.29 -0.05
C ASP A 262 -20.29 -10.67 1.11
N GLU A 263 -19.33 -11.39 1.69
CA GLU A 263 -18.47 -10.88 2.78
C GLU A 263 -17.54 -9.76 2.28
N TRP A 264 -17.01 -9.88 1.06
CA TRP A 264 -16.19 -8.86 0.41
C TRP A 264 -17.01 -7.65 0.02
N ASP A 265 -18.25 -7.85 -0.48
CA ASP A 265 -19.15 -6.76 -0.84
C ASP A 265 -19.55 -5.89 0.37
N GLN A 266 -19.62 -6.51 1.56
CA GLN A 266 -19.89 -5.81 2.82
C GLN A 266 -18.67 -5.13 3.41
N ALA A 267 -17.47 -5.70 3.21
CA ALA A 267 -16.24 -5.20 3.79
C ALA A 267 -15.65 -4.01 3.02
N VAL A 268 -15.74 -4.03 1.69
CA VAL A 268 -15.20 -3.01 0.78
C VAL A 268 -16.31 -2.05 0.40
N ASP A 269 -16.14 -0.77 0.69
CA ASP A 269 -17.14 0.24 0.35
C ASP A 269 -17.13 0.56 -1.14
N GLU A 270 -15.93 0.70 -1.70
CA GLU A 270 -15.76 1.09 -3.10
C GLU A 270 -14.53 0.42 -3.75
N ASP A 271 -14.74 -0.13 -4.94
CA ASP A 271 -13.69 -0.36 -5.93
C ASP A 271 -13.61 0.85 -6.84
N ARG A 272 -12.57 1.65 -6.69
CA ARG A 272 -12.38 2.88 -7.47
C ARG A 272 -11.41 2.66 -8.61
N SER A 273 -11.94 2.62 -9.83
CA SER A 273 -11.11 2.59 -11.03
C SER A 273 -10.41 3.93 -11.20
N VAL A 274 -9.09 3.89 -11.39
CA VAL A 274 -8.24 5.04 -11.66
C VAL A 274 -7.39 4.75 -12.90
N SER A 275 -6.97 5.79 -13.61
CA SER A 275 -5.98 5.64 -14.66
C SER A 275 -4.69 6.29 -14.19
N VAL A 276 -3.72 5.46 -13.80
CA VAL A 276 -2.44 5.91 -13.25
C VAL A 276 -1.34 5.87 -14.29
N GLY A 277 -0.59 6.96 -14.37
CA GLY A 277 0.44 7.13 -15.39
C GLY A 277 -0.06 7.76 -16.68
N ALA A 278 0.84 8.33 -17.49
CA ALA A 278 0.49 8.94 -18.77
C ALA A 278 0.13 7.87 -19.81
N LEU A 279 -0.63 8.25 -20.83
CA LEU A 279 -1.18 7.46 -21.92
C LEU A 279 -0.22 6.41 -22.57
N ILE A 280 1.08 6.56 -22.40
CA ILE A 280 2.12 5.69 -22.95
C ILE A 280 2.49 4.56 -21.97
N ILE A 281 2.06 4.62 -20.72
CA ILE A 281 2.50 3.75 -19.63
C ILE A 281 1.41 2.75 -19.24
N GLY A 282 0.14 3.05 -19.52
CA GLY A 282 -1.03 2.27 -19.13
C GLY A 282 -1.08 0.81 -19.63
N MET A 283 -0.20 0.40 -20.56
CA MET A 283 -0.11 -0.98 -21.03
C MET A 283 1.15 -1.70 -20.53
N SER A 284 1.72 -1.26 -19.40
CA SER A 284 3.00 -1.77 -18.91
C SER A 284 2.92 -2.01 -17.40
N PRO A 285 3.65 -3.02 -16.87
CA PRO A 285 3.83 -3.22 -15.41
C PRO A 285 4.32 -1.98 -14.66
N VAL A 286 4.63 -0.91 -15.37
CA VAL A 286 5.06 0.38 -14.84
C VAL A 286 3.89 1.18 -14.25
N SER A 287 2.65 0.98 -14.72
CA SER A 287 1.45 1.56 -14.10
C SER A 287 1.36 1.14 -12.64
N HIS A 288 1.74 -0.10 -12.35
CA HIS A 288 1.72 -0.66 -10.99
C HIS A 288 2.53 0.13 -9.94
N VAL A 289 3.56 0.89 -10.33
CA VAL A 289 4.36 1.71 -9.39
C VAL A 289 3.97 3.20 -9.41
N ALA A 290 3.06 3.60 -10.29
CA ALA A 290 2.70 5.01 -10.48
C ALA A 290 1.66 5.53 -9.46
N TYR A 291 0.94 4.64 -8.79
CA TYR A 291 -0.16 5.00 -7.87
C TYR A 291 0.24 5.96 -6.74
N TRP A 292 1.45 5.78 -6.18
CA TRP A 292 1.88 6.51 -4.98
C TRP A 292 1.78 8.03 -5.07
N ASN A 293 1.94 8.57 -6.28
CA ASN A 293 2.02 10.01 -6.50
C ASN A 293 0.86 10.53 -7.35
N ASP A 294 -0.12 9.67 -7.63
CA ASP A 294 -1.25 10.07 -8.47
C ASP A 294 -2.30 10.83 -7.65
N ALA A 295 -2.72 11.96 -8.18
CA ALA A 295 -3.74 12.80 -7.53
C ALA A 295 -5.11 12.11 -7.47
N ALA A 296 -5.40 11.17 -8.40
CA ALA A 296 -6.64 10.39 -8.39
C ALA A 296 -6.70 9.43 -7.19
N VAL A 297 -5.54 9.08 -6.62
CA VAL A 297 -5.43 8.26 -5.40
C VAL A 297 -5.33 9.14 -4.14
N ILE A 298 -4.36 10.07 -4.11
CA ILE A 298 -4.04 10.83 -2.89
C ILE A 298 -5.14 11.82 -2.50
N ARG A 299 -5.81 12.46 -3.47
CA ARG A 299 -6.84 13.47 -3.17
C ARG A 299 -8.08 12.88 -2.48
N PRO A 300 -8.68 11.77 -2.93
CA PRO A 300 -9.78 11.14 -2.20
C PRO A 300 -9.39 10.76 -0.77
N ILE A 301 -8.23 10.16 -0.57
CA ILE A 301 -7.72 9.79 0.76
C ILE A 301 -7.59 11.03 1.65
N ALA A 302 -7.00 12.10 1.14
CA ALA A 302 -6.86 13.36 1.87
C ALA A 302 -8.23 13.98 2.25
N ASN A 303 -9.21 13.88 1.35
CA ASN A 303 -10.56 14.39 1.60
C ASN A 303 -11.27 13.60 2.71
N SER A 304 -11.16 12.28 2.72
CA SER A 304 -11.74 11.44 3.76
C SER A 304 -11.12 11.76 5.14
N ILE A 305 -9.79 11.87 5.20
CA ILE A 305 -9.08 12.26 6.43
C ILE A 305 -9.50 13.66 6.88
N ALA A 306 -9.60 14.62 5.94
CA ALA A 306 -10.00 16.00 6.24
C ALA A 306 -11.46 16.08 6.73
N TRP A 307 -12.35 15.27 6.17
CA TRP A 307 -13.72 15.19 6.65
C TRP A 307 -13.77 14.78 8.14
N LEU A 308 -13.06 13.71 8.51
CA LEU A 308 -13.01 13.27 9.92
C LEU A 308 -12.38 14.34 10.82
N TRP A 309 -11.28 14.95 10.40
CA TRP A 309 -10.61 15.99 11.17
C TRP A 309 -11.54 17.18 11.45
N ASN A 310 -12.26 17.65 10.42
CA ASN A 310 -13.23 18.74 10.55
C ASN A 310 -14.40 18.33 11.45
N ALA A 311 -14.96 17.13 11.30
CA ALA A 311 -16.08 16.64 12.11
C ALA A 311 -15.71 16.58 13.59
N ARG A 312 -14.53 16.10 13.93
CA ARG A 312 -14.04 16.05 15.31
C ARG A 312 -13.79 17.45 15.89
N ARG A 313 -13.26 18.37 15.09
CA ARG A 313 -12.97 19.73 15.49
C ARG A 313 -14.25 20.54 15.76
N THR A 314 -15.27 20.36 14.97
CA THR A 314 -16.52 21.13 15.08
C THR A 314 -17.52 20.53 16.06
N GLY A 315 -17.29 19.32 16.57
CA GLY A 315 -18.25 18.58 17.36
C GLY A 315 -19.53 18.23 16.59
N ALA A 316 -19.51 18.39 15.28
CA ALA A 316 -20.63 18.13 14.39
C ALA A 316 -20.75 16.63 14.13
N GLY A 317 -21.59 15.96 14.91
CA GLY A 317 -22.17 14.70 14.48
C GLY A 317 -22.94 14.95 13.19
N HIS A 318 -22.68 14.13 12.19
CA HIS A 318 -23.22 13.98 10.84
C HIS A 318 -24.25 15.03 10.37
N PRO A 319 -24.07 15.66 9.19
CA PRO A 319 -25.23 16.26 8.51
C PRO A 319 -26.18 15.13 8.13
N ALA A 320 -27.36 15.15 8.70
CA ALA A 320 -28.48 14.37 8.22
C ALA A 320 -28.77 14.76 6.76
N GLY A 321 -28.73 13.81 5.85
CA GLY A 321 -29.06 14.00 4.46
C GLY A 321 -29.29 12.67 3.79
#